data_03950e363f5fb28536570d4924268084
#
_entry.id   03950e363f5fb28536570d4924268084
#
_cell.length_a   1.000
_cell.length_b   1.000
_cell.length_c   1.000
_cell.angle_alpha   90.00
_cell.angle_beta   90.00
_cell.angle_gamma   90.00
#
_symmetry.space_group_name_H-M   'P 1'
#
loop_
_entity.id
_entity.type
_entity.pdbx_description
1 polymer ?
#
loop_
_entity_poly.entity_id
_entity_poly.type
_entity_poly.pdbx_seq_one_letter_code
_entity_poly.pdbx_strand_id
1 'polypeptide(L)'
;ADLLAALKLDAQTMMAAILHDVMEDTPNTKDEITSRFGSDVAELVDGVSKLDQIQFRSRAEAQAESFRKMLLAMVRDIRVIMVKLADRTHNMRTLGAMPPAKRRTIARETLEIYAPIANRLGMHSIKRELEDLALKTLEPVAYRDLAERVAARREHRESVLKRLEE
;
A
#
# COMPACT_ATOMS: atom_id res chain seq x y z
N ALA A 1 -1.00 -9.94 -4.64
CA ALA A 1 -1.03 -11.29 -4.09
C ALA A 1 0.28 -11.64 -3.38
N ASP A 2 1.47 -11.56 -4.02
CA ASP A 2 2.77 -12.00 -3.46
C ASP A 2 3.14 -11.35 -2.11
N LEU A 3 2.84 -10.05 -1.95
CA LEU A 3 3.04 -9.33 -0.68
C LEU A 3 2.23 -9.94 0.46
N LEU A 4 0.99 -10.35 0.18
CA LEU A 4 0.10 -10.95 1.18
C LEU A 4 0.47 -12.41 1.45
N ALA A 5 0.98 -13.13 0.44
CA ALA A 5 1.55 -14.47 0.61
C ALA A 5 2.77 -14.47 1.54
N ALA A 6 3.64 -13.46 1.40
CA ALA A 6 4.79 -13.26 2.30
C ALA A 6 4.36 -12.99 3.75
N LEU A 7 3.17 -12.42 3.95
CA LEU A 7 2.55 -12.20 5.27
C LEU A 7 1.78 -13.43 5.77
N LYS A 8 1.77 -14.54 5.01
CA LYS A 8 1.09 -15.82 5.35
C LYS A 8 -0.42 -15.65 5.61
N LEU A 9 -1.08 -14.80 4.83
CA LEU A 9 -2.53 -14.62 4.92
C LEU A 9 -3.28 -15.79 4.29
N ASP A 10 -4.57 -15.92 4.63
CA ASP A 10 -5.43 -16.99 4.17
C ASP A 10 -5.77 -16.93 2.67
N ALA A 11 -6.29 -18.04 2.13
CA ALA A 11 -6.60 -18.16 0.71
C ALA A 11 -7.69 -17.18 0.24
N GLN A 12 -8.68 -16.86 1.10
CA GLN A 12 -9.74 -15.91 0.76
C GLN A 12 -9.18 -14.50 0.58
N THR A 13 -8.25 -14.08 1.44
CA THR A 13 -7.52 -12.81 1.30
C THR A 13 -6.70 -12.76 0.02
N MET A 14 -6.06 -13.86 -0.35
CA MET A 14 -5.30 -13.97 -1.61
C MET A 14 -6.22 -13.86 -2.83
N MET A 15 -7.37 -14.54 -2.82
CA MET A 15 -8.38 -14.44 -3.87
C MET A 15 -8.94 -13.02 -3.97
N ALA A 16 -9.28 -12.40 -2.85
CA ALA A 16 -9.75 -11.02 -2.82
C ALA A 16 -8.70 -10.03 -3.36
N ALA A 17 -7.42 -10.25 -3.08
CA ALA A 17 -6.35 -9.43 -3.63
C ALA A 17 -6.16 -9.55 -5.14
N ILE A 18 -6.52 -10.69 -5.74
CA ILE A 18 -6.50 -10.86 -7.20
C ILE A 18 -7.75 -10.22 -7.83
N LEU A 19 -8.87 -10.26 -7.13
CA LEU A 19 -10.18 -9.81 -7.62
C LEU A 19 -10.53 -8.38 -7.23
N HIS A 20 -9.67 -7.65 -6.50
CA HIS A 20 -10.01 -6.39 -5.83
C HIS A 20 -10.60 -5.31 -6.76
N ASP A 21 -10.13 -5.23 -8.01
CA ASP A 21 -10.60 -4.25 -9.00
C ASP A 21 -11.74 -4.78 -9.89
N VAL A 22 -12.13 -6.05 -9.77
CA VAL A 22 -13.10 -6.67 -10.67
C VAL A 22 -14.46 -5.95 -10.66
N MET A 23 -14.90 -5.46 -9.51
CA MET A 23 -16.18 -4.74 -9.38
C MET A 23 -16.11 -3.30 -9.94
N GLU A 24 -14.91 -2.73 -10.09
CA GLU A 24 -14.71 -1.38 -10.61
C GLU A 24 -14.45 -1.39 -12.11
N ASP A 25 -13.64 -2.34 -12.57
CA ASP A 25 -13.19 -2.40 -13.96
C ASP A 25 -14.09 -3.24 -14.87
N THR A 26 -15.04 -3.99 -14.31
CA THR A 26 -15.90 -4.90 -15.07
C THR A 26 -17.37 -4.80 -14.60
N PRO A 27 -18.34 -5.27 -15.41
CA PRO A 27 -19.74 -5.30 -15.01
C PRO A 27 -20.09 -6.41 -14.00
N ASN A 28 -19.10 -7.14 -13.48
CA ASN A 28 -19.35 -8.22 -12.51
C ASN A 28 -19.89 -7.66 -11.19
N THR A 29 -20.94 -8.30 -10.68
CA THR A 29 -21.61 -7.92 -9.46
C THR A 29 -21.05 -8.71 -8.25
N LYS A 30 -21.35 -8.19 -7.04
CA LYS A 30 -21.04 -8.91 -5.80
C LYS A 30 -21.65 -10.31 -5.76
N ASP A 31 -22.88 -10.47 -6.31
CA ASP A 31 -23.58 -11.75 -6.34
C ASP A 31 -22.86 -12.79 -7.23
N GLU A 32 -22.30 -12.33 -8.36
CA GLU A 32 -21.49 -13.19 -9.23
C GLU A 32 -20.20 -13.63 -8.56
N ILE A 33 -19.51 -12.71 -7.85
CA ILE A 33 -18.32 -13.06 -7.05
C ILE A 33 -18.71 -14.05 -5.95
N THR A 34 -19.83 -13.82 -5.25
CA THR A 34 -20.33 -14.69 -4.21
C THR A 34 -20.58 -16.10 -4.74
N SER A 35 -21.23 -16.21 -5.91
CA SER A 35 -21.56 -17.52 -6.50
C SER A 35 -20.34 -18.34 -6.93
N ARG A 36 -19.24 -17.67 -7.31
CA ARG A 36 -18.02 -18.31 -7.83
C ARG A 36 -16.96 -18.54 -6.77
N PHE A 37 -16.82 -17.62 -5.81
CA PHE A 37 -15.70 -17.58 -4.86
C PHE A 37 -16.13 -17.61 -3.39
N GLY A 38 -17.43 -17.56 -3.14
CA GLY A 38 -18.01 -17.55 -1.79
C GLY A 38 -18.20 -16.16 -1.21
N SER A 39 -19.03 -16.10 -0.15
CA SER A 39 -19.43 -14.85 0.51
C SER A 39 -18.25 -14.09 1.10
N ASP A 40 -17.30 -14.79 1.73
CA ASP A 40 -16.16 -14.16 2.41
C ASP A 40 -15.27 -13.38 1.43
N VAL A 41 -14.99 -13.96 0.25
CA VAL A 41 -14.22 -13.30 -0.79
C VAL A 41 -15.00 -12.09 -1.35
N ALA A 42 -16.31 -12.25 -1.60
CA ALA A 42 -17.16 -11.17 -2.10
C ALA A 42 -17.25 -10.00 -1.11
N GLU A 43 -17.35 -10.26 0.19
CA GLU A 43 -17.35 -9.21 1.23
C GLU A 43 -16.00 -8.48 1.30
N LEU A 44 -14.88 -9.18 1.16
CA LEU A 44 -13.55 -8.56 1.12
C LEU A 44 -13.39 -7.66 -0.11
N VAL A 45 -13.76 -8.14 -1.30
CA VAL A 45 -13.69 -7.36 -2.55
C VAL A 45 -14.60 -6.13 -2.48
N ASP A 46 -15.84 -6.28 -2.04
CA ASP A 46 -16.79 -5.17 -1.82
C ASP A 46 -16.25 -4.15 -0.81
N GLY A 47 -15.60 -4.62 0.26
CA GLY A 47 -14.95 -3.77 1.25
C GLY A 47 -13.81 -2.94 0.66
N VAL A 48 -12.97 -3.52 -0.19
CA VAL A 48 -11.87 -2.82 -0.88
C VAL A 48 -12.42 -1.79 -1.85
N SER A 49 -13.36 -2.15 -2.74
CA SER A 49 -14.01 -1.23 -3.68
C SER A 49 -14.65 -0.04 -2.99
N LYS A 50 -15.34 -0.25 -1.86
CA LYS A 50 -15.93 0.86 -1.09
C LYS A 50 -14.90 1.84 -0.53
N LEU A 51 -13.68 1.39 -0.27
CA LEU A 51 -12.59 2.28 0.13
C LEU A 51 -12.10 3.15 -1.04
N ASP A 52 -12.12 2.65 -2.27
CA ASP A 52 -11.66 3.36 -3.46
C ASP A 52 -12.64 4.43 -3.95
N GLN A 53 -13.94 4.23 -3.75
CA GLN A 53 -14.99 5.19 -4.13
C GLN A 53 -15.04 6.48 -3.31
N ILE A 54 -14.07 6.68 -2.42
CA ILE A 54 -14.03 7.87 -1.54
C ILE A 54 -13.50 9.06 -2.34
N GLN A 55 -14.41 9.94 -2.80
CA GLN A 55 -14.06 11.23 -3.40
C GLN A 55 -13.98 12.32 -2.34
N PHE A 56 -12.93 13.14 -2.37
CA PHE A 56 -12.67 14.16 -1.37
C PHE A 56 -12.92 15.59 -1.90
N ARG A 57 -13.59 16.42 -1.10
CA ARG A 57 -13.88 17.82 -1.44
C ARG A 57 -12.79 18.79 -1.00
N SER A 58 -12.05 18.47 0.07
CA SER A 58 -10.89 19.25 0.50
C SER A 58 -9.81 18.34 1.08
N ARG A 59 -8.55 18.83 1.08
CA ARG A 59 -7.36 18.00 1.45
C ARG A 59 -7.35 17.61 2.93
N ALA A 60 -7.71 18.51 3.84
CA ALA A 60 -7.70 18.24 5.28
C ALA A 60 -8.89 17.37 5.71
N GLU A 61 -10.09 17.64 5.16
CA GLU A 61 -11.28 16.81 5.37
C GLU A 61 -11.11 15.43 4.75
N ALA A 62 -10.48 15.38 3.56
CA ALA A 62 -10.13 14.14 2.87
C ALA A 62 -9.31 13.21 3.75
N GLN A 63 -8.26 13.71 4.39
CA GLN A 63 -7.37 12.90 5.21
C GLN A 63 -8.08 12.33 6.45
N ALA A 64 -8.87 13.16 7.15
CA ALA A 64 -9.63 12.72 8.32
C ALA A 64 -10.72 11.70 7.96
N GLU A 65 -11.45 11.96 6.87
CA GLU A 65 -12.54 11.08 6.42
C GLU A 65 -12.02 9.75 5.85
N SER A 66 -10.92 9.77 5.07
CA SER A 66 -10.23 8.54 4.64
C SER A 66 -9.81 7.70 5.81
N PHE A 67 -9.17 8.34 6.77
CA PHE A 67 -8.71 7.66 7.97
C PHE A 67 -9.88 7.05 8.75
N ARG A 68 -10.99 7.79 8.94
CA ARG A 68 -12.21 7.30 9.59
C ARG A 68 -12.81 6.10 8.87
N LYS A 69 -12.94 6.16 7.53
CA LYS A 69 -13.50 5.06 6.74
C LYS A 69 -12.62 3.82 6.75
N MET A 70 -11.30 4.00 6.68
CA MET A 70 -10.36 2.89 6.85
C MET A 70 -10.45 2.26 8.25
N LEU A 71 -10.62 3.06 9.31
CA LEU A 71 -10.88 2.53 10.65
C LEU A 71 -12.18 1.74 10.71
N LEU A 72 -13.25 2.22 10.08
CA LEU A 72 -14.53 1.52 10.03
C LEU A 72 -14.43 0.21 9.23
N ALA A 73 -13.66 0.19 8.15
CA ALA A 73 -13.39 -1.04 7.40
C ALA A 73 -12.58 -2.05 8.24
N MET A 74 -11.57 -1.58 9.01
CA MET A 74 -10.80 -2.43 9.93
C MET A 74 -11.66 -3.07 11.03
N VAL A 75 -12.69 -2.36 11.50
CA VAL A 75 -13.64 -2.90 12.49
C VAL A 75 -14.47 -4.05 11.92
N ARG A 76 -14.75 -4.02 10.62
CA ARG A 76 -15.47 -5.11 9.94
C ARG A 76 -14.55 -6.28 9.62
N ASP A 77 -13.46 -6.03 8.89
CA ASP A 77 -12.46 -7.04 8.57
C ASP A 77 -11.12 -6.37 8.25
N ILE A 78 -10.11 -6.64 9.07
CA ILE A 78 -8.77 -6.06 8.90
C ILE A 78 -8.12 -6.48 7.56
N ARG A 79 -8.53 -7.62 6.98
CA ARG A 79 -7.99 -8.11 5.72
C ARG A 79 -8.24 -7.15 4.55
N VAL A 80 -9.35 -6.39 4.58
CA VAL A 80 -9.66 -5.34 3.60
C VAL A 80 -8.54 -4.31 3.52
N ILE A 81 -8.03 -3.84 4.66
CA ILE A 81 -6.92 -2.88 4.70
C ILE A 81 -5.60 -3.52 4.28
N MET A 82 -5.39 -4.80 4.63
CA MET A 82 -4.18 -5.51 4.19
C MET A 82 -4.12 -5.65 2.67
N VAL A 83 -5.24 -6.00 2.03
CA VAL A 83 -5.36 -6.02 0.56
C VAL A 83 -5.08 -4.63 -0.02
N LYS A 84 -5.67 -3.57 0.56
CA LYS A 84 -5.48 -2.19 0.08
C LYS A 84 -4.06 -1.67 0.25
N LEU A 85 -3.36 -2.02 1.33
CA LEU A 85 -1.95 -1.69 1.53
C LEU A 85 -1.06 -2.43 0.52
N ALA A 86 -1.37 -3.69 0.21
CA ALA A 86 -0.64 -4.46 -0.79
C ALA A 86 -0.84 -3.91 -2.20
N ASP A 87 -2.07 -3.53 -2.56
CA ASP A 87 -2.40 -2.83 -3.80
C ASP A 87 -1.64 -1.50 -3.89
N ARG A 88 -1.72 -0.64 -2.87
CA ARG A 88 -1.00 0.64 -2.84
C ARG A 88 0.51 0.46 -2.99
N THR A 89 1.09 -0.54 -2.36
CA THR A 89 2.53 -0.84 -2.49
C THR A 89 2.88 -1.25 -3.91
N HIS A 90 2.06 -2.08 -4.56
CA HIS A 90 2.23 -2.44 -5.96
C HIS A 90 2.12 -1.22 -6.88
N ASN A 91 1.12 -0.38 -6.68
CA ASN A 91 0.90 0.86 -7.44
C ASN A 91 2.09 1.83 -7.29
N MET A 92 2.67 1.93 -6.09
CA MET A 92 3.87 2.73 -5.86
C MET A 92 5.11 2.18 -6.59
N ARG A 93 5.29 0.87 -6.67
CA ARG A 93 6.38 0.23 -7.44
C ARG A 93 6.27 0.50 -8.93
N THR A 94 5.06 0.56 -9.47
CA THR A 94 4.76 0.74 -10.90
C THR A 94 4.43 2.19 -11.28
N LEU A 95 4.58 3.13 -10.37
CA LEU A 95 4.18 4.53 -10.52
C LEU A 95 4.85 5.24 -11.72
N GLY A 96 6.01 4.74 -12.17
CA GLY A 96 6.75 5.24 -13.31
C GLY A 96 5.96 5.30 -14.63
N ALA A 97 4.96 4.46 -14.81
CA ALA A 97 4.12 4.42 -16.00
C ALA A 97 3.07 5.57 -16.07
N MET A 98 2.85 6.28 -14.95
CA MET A 98 1.82 7.34 -14.89
C MET A 98 2.37 8.74 -15.22
N PRO A 99 1.50 9.69 -15.63
CA PRO A 99 1.89 11.09 -15.83
C PRO A 99 2.47 11.73 -14.55
N PRO A 100 3.47 12.63 -14.66
CA PRO A 100 4.20 13.18 -13.51
C PRO A 100 3.31 13.83 -12.45
N ALA A 101 2.27 14.59 -12.85
CA ALA A 101 1.35 15.22 -11.92
C ALA A 101 0.59 14.19 -11.06
N LYS A 102 0.11 13.11 -11.69
CA LYS A 102 -0.60 12.02 -11.00
C LYS A 102 0.32 11.25 -10.06
N ARG A 103 1.59 11.02 -10.45
CA ARG A 103 2.59 10.39 -9.57
C ARG A 103 2.75 11.15 -8.26
N ARG A 104 2.90 12.49 -8.32
CA ARG A 104 3.07 13.32 -7.12
C ARG A 104 1.87 13.28 -6.20
N THR A 105 0.66 13.28 -6.75
CA THR A 105 -0.59 13.17 -5.99
C THR A 105 -0.67 11.83 -5.24
N ILE A 106 -0.43 10.72 -5.95
CA ILE A 106 -0.46 9.37 -5.37
C ILE A 106 0.63 9.21 -4.29
N ALA A 107 1.86 9.69 -4.57
CA ALA A 107 2.96 9.61 -3.61
C ALA A 107 2.67 10.39 -2.32
N ARG A 108 2.06 11.58 -2.43
CA ARG A 108 1.68 12.38 -1.27
C ARG A 108 0.58 11.72 -0.45
N GLU A 109 -0.47 11.24 -1.10
CA GLU A 109 -1.55 10.48 -0.45
C GLU A 109 -0.99 9.25 0.27
N THR A 110 -0.04 8.57 -0.34
CA THR A 110 0.63 7.41 0.27
C THR A 110 1.34 7.79 1.57
N LEU A 111 2.06 8.91 1.62
CA LEU A 111 2.70 9.39 2.85
C LEU A 111 1.71 9.86 3.90
N GLU A 112 0.65 10.55 3.47
CA GLU A 112 -0.29 11.20 4.39
C GLU A 112 -1.30 10.20 4.99
N ILE A 113 -1.60 9.09 4.30
CA ILE A 113 -2.66 8.16 4.70
C ILE A 113 -2.11 6.73 4.89
N TYR A 114 -1.54 6.13 3.84
CA TYR A 114 -1.25 4.70 3.84
C TYR A 114 -0.04 4.32 4.70
N ALA A 115 1.02 5.09 4.69
CA ALA A 115 2.19 4.82 5.52
C ALA A 115 1.89 4.92 7.03
N PRO A 116 1.13 5.92 7.53
CA PRO A 116 0.65 5.96 8.91
C PRO A 116 -0.23 4.75 9.30
N ILE A 117 -1.08 4.26 8.39
CA ILE A 117 -1.91 3.09 8.63
C ILE A 117 -1.04 1.83 8.75
N ALA A 118 -0.13 1.61 7.81
CA ALA A 118 0.82 0.51 7.87
C ALA A 118 1.63 0.51 9.18
N ASN A 119 2.03 1.71 9.64
CA ASN A 119 2.72 1.86 10.93
C ASN A 119 1.85 1.42 12.12
N ARG A 120 0.58 1.83 12.17
CA ARG A 120 -0.35 1.46 13.26
C ARG A 120 -0.67 -0.03 13.29
N LEU A 121 -0.68 -0.67 12.12
CA LEU A 121 -0.85 -2.12 12.00
C LEU A 121 0.42 -2.92 12.28
N GLY A 122 1.54 -2.25 12.61
CA GLY A 122 2.83 -2.92 12.83
C GLY A 122 3.49 -3.45 11.55
N MET A 123 2.98 -3.09 10.37
CA MET A 123 3.49 -3.51 9.06
C MET A 123 4.71 -2.67 8.65
N HIS A 124 5.76 -2.72 9.45
CA HIS A 124 6.93 -1.82 9.32
C HIS A 124 7.68 -1.97 8.00
N SER A 125 7.69 -3.15 7.40
CA SER A 125 8.30 -3.38 6.08
C SER A 125 7.56 -2.63 4.98
N ILE A 126 6.23 -2.74 4.96
CA ILE A 126 5.37 -2.02 4.01
C ILE A 126 5.45 -0.51 4.24
N LYS A 127 5.37 -0.06 5.49
CA LYS A 127 5.54 1.36 5.83
C LYS A 127 6.82 1.92 5.23
N ARG A 128 7.97 1.29 5.52
CA ARG A 128 9.28 1.76 5.03
C ARG A 128 9.33 1.81 3.52
N GLU A 129 8.81 0.80 2.85
CA GLU A 129 8.79 0.76 1.39
C GLU A 129 7.90 1.86 0.80
N LEU A 130 6.71 2.09 1.37
CA LEU A 130 5.82 3.17 0.94
C LEU A 130 6.45 4.54 1.13
N GLU A 131 7.10 4.79 2.27
CA GLU A 131 7.81 6.04 2.56
C GLU A 131 8.99 6.25 1.60
N ASP A 132 9.78 5.22 1.33
CA ASP A 132 10.94 5.25 0.43
C ASP A 132 10.53 5.56 -1.01
N LEU A 133 9.55 4.84 -1.55
CA LEU A 133 9.03 5.06 -2.90
C LEU A 133 8.37 6.44 -3.05
N ALA A 134 7.69 6.91 -2.02
CA ALA A 134 7.07 8.23 -2.03
C ALA A 134 8.13 9.35 -1.98
N LEU A 135 9.14 9.24 -1.12
CA LEU A 135 10.26 10.20 -1.08
C LEU A 135 10.99 10.26 -2.43
N LYS A 136 11.29 9.10 -3.03
CA LYS A 136 11.91 9.01 -4.36
C LYS A 136 11.10 9.76 -5.42
N THR A 137 9.77 9.72 -5.32
CA THR A 137 8.86 10.37 -6.29
C THR A 137 8.70 11.87 -6.03
N LEU A 138 8.60 12.27 -4.77
CA LEU A 138 8.35 13.66 -4.38
C LEU A 138 9.60 14.51 -4.39
N GLU A 139 10.73 13.96 -3.90
CA GLU A 139 11.99 14.66 -3.68
C GLU A 139 13.18 13.85 -4.28
N PRO A 140 13.22 13.66 -5.62
CA PRO A 140 14.18 12.76 -6.25
C PRO A 140 15.64 13.18 -6.10
N VAL A 141 15.91 14.48 -5.92
CA VAL A 141 17.28 14.99 -5.70
C VAL A 141 17.74 14.66 -4.30
N ALA A 142 16.92 14.99 -3.29
CA ALA A 142 17.19 14.68 -1.89
C ALA A 142 17.30 13.17 -1.65
N TYR A 143 16.48 12.38 -2.33
CA TYR A 143 16.54 10.92 -2.28
C TYR A 143 17.89 10.37 -2.76
N ARG A 144 18.41 10.87 -3.88
CA ARG A 144 19.73 10.45 -4.42
C ARG A 144 20.87 10.79 -3.47
N ASP A 145 20.92 12.03 -2.97
CA ASP A 145 21.92 12.46 -2.01
C ASP A 145 21.90 11.59 -0.74
N LEU A 146 20.71 11.31 -0.22
CA LEU A 146 20.56 10.44 0.94
C LEU A 146 21.01 9.00 0.67
N ALA A 147 20.65 8.45 -0.49
CA ALA A 147 21.02 7.09 -0.90
C ALA A 147 22.55 6.94 -1.02
N GLU A 148 23.24 7.92 -1.63
CA GLU A 148 24.69 7.94 -1.75
C GLU A 148 25.37 7.99 -0.38
N ARG A 149 24.88 8.82 0.51
CA ARG A 149 25.43 8.95 1.90
C ARG A 149 25.20 7.68 2.72
N VAL A 150 24.05 7.00 2.54
CA VAL A 150 23.78 5.71 3.21
C VAL A 150 24.67 4.61 2.64
N ALA A 151 24.87 4.54 1.32
CA ALA A 151 25.78 3.58 0.69
C ALA A 151 27.22 3.73 1.20
N ALA A 152 27.74 4.95 1.22
CA ALA A 152 29.09 5.24 1.72
C ALA A 152 29.28 4.81 3.20
N ARG A 153 28.27 5.05 4.05
CA ARG A 153 28.31 4.59 5.45
C ARG A 153 28.27 3.07 5.58
N ARG A 154 27.53 2.40 4.72
CA ARG A 154 27.44 0.93 4.71
C ARG A 154 28.79 0.33 4.33
N GLU A 155 29.44 0.80 3.27
CA GLU A 155 30.77 0.37 2.85
C GLU A 155 31.82 0.59 3.96
N HIS A 156 31.78 1.76 4.60
CA HIS A 156 32.68 2.05 5.73
C HIS A 156 32.46 1.05 6.88
N ARG A 157 31.20 0.78 7.25
CA ARG A 157 30.89 -0.20 8.31
C ARG A 157 31.35 -1.61 7.96
N GLU A 158 31.14 -2.05 6.72
CA GLU A 158 31.56 -3.37 6.25
C GLU A 158 33.11 -3.49 6.26
N SER A 159 33.83 -2.42 5.91
CA SER A 159 35.30 -2.38 5.97
C SER A 159 35.83 -2.42 7.41
N VAL A 160 35.12 -1.82 8.36
CA VAL A 160 35.48 -1.88 9.79
C VAL A 160 35.23 -3.27 10.34
N LEU A 161 34.11 -3.90 10.02
CA LEU A 161 33.80 -5.27 10.48
C LEU A 161 34.83 -6.28 9.99
N LYS A 162 35.22 -6.21 8.71
CA LYS A 162 36.29 -7.09 8.17
C LYS A 162 37.61 -6.96 8.90
N ARG A 163 37.99 -5.74 9.30
CA ARG A 163 39.21 -5.49 10.07
C ARG A 163 39.16 -5.99 11.52
N LEU A 164 37.96 -6.21 12.05
CA LEU A 164 37.79 -6.76 13.41
C LEU A 164 37.73 -8.31 13.41
N GLU A 165 37.45 -8.91 12.26
CA GLU A 165 37.42 -10.37 12.05
C GLU A 165 38.79 -10.95 11.69
N GLU A 166 39.75 -10.12 11.29
CA GLU A 166 41.17 -10.46 11.06
C GLU A 166 41.99 -10.31 12.36
#